data_f5370d2ccb73a69ca040f1b6c3e0a006
#
_entry.id   f5370d2ccb73a69ca040f1b6c3e0a006
#
_cell.length_a   1.000
_cell.length_b   1.000
_cell.length_c   1.000
_cell.angle_alpha   90.00
_cell.angle_beta   90.00
_cell.angle_gamma   90.00
#
_symmetry.space_group_name_H-M   'P 1'
#
loop_
_entity.id
_entity.type
_entity.pdbx_description
1 polymer ?
#
loop_
_entity_poly.entity_id
_entity_poly.type
_entity_poly.pdbx_seq_one_letter_code
_entity_poly.pdbx_strand_id
1 'polypeptide(L)'
;MAHSSPASPPSHVGRPEPPDPRRWRALALLGVAQLMLILDVTVVNVALPDIGADLGLGRATLTWVVTAYTLFFGGLMLLGGRLADVLGARRLMLAGLGIFVLASLASGLANGAAMLVGGRVGQGLGAALLSPAALATVTTTFHGAERTKALGVWAALGGAGSAIGVLLGGALTAGPGWRWIFFINVPVGLAVLVTLPLVVRAGAAHPGTRRVDLPGALLVTAATASLIYGLVNAGDAGWGDTVTLTAVAAAAVLYAVFGVVERAVRTPLMRVRLLTRRPVLSGAFLMLVATGMLIGLFFLGSFYLQRHQGYSALLTGLLFLPVAVGTGLGAHLGSHLVDRLGGRLPAAIGLTLAAAGTGLVALLAVTPTLMVTGLTVASIGLGAVFVSGTTTALAPAAPEESGLASGVVNTFHELGGAVGVAVVSSLAAPSLTGPVLTGFTTAFTSWAVVGVVAALVALALLPPGRLPAFDGPRVH
;
A
#
# COMPACT_ATOMS: atom_id res chain seq x y z
N MET A 1 -34.66 -64.48 11.71
CA MET A 1 -34.34 -63.49 12.76
C MET A 1 -33.35 -62.47 12.16
N ALA A 2 -33.87 -61.33 11.79
CA ALA A 2 -33.07 -60.26 11.18
C ALA A 2 -32.61 -59.32 12.32
N HIS A 3 -31.32 -59.22 12.57
CA HIS A 3 -30.75 -58.27 13.52
C HIS A 3 -30.77 -56.86 12.89
N SER A 4 -31.67 -55.99 13.37
CA SER A 4 -31.65 -54.55 13.10
C SER A 4 -30.51 -53.93 13.91
N SER A 5 -29.45 -53.44 13.25
CA SER A 5 -28.41 -52.58 13.86
C SER A 5 -29.06 -51.24 14.25
N PRO A 6 -28.75 -50.73 15.46
CA PRO A 6 -29.23 -49.40 15.87
C PRO A 6 -28.55 -48.30 15.04
N ALA A 7 -29.36 -47.36 14.50
CA ALA A 7 -28.91 -46.18 13.79
C ALA A 7 -28.02 -45.31 14.72
N SER A 8 -26.84 -44.94 14.25
CA SER A 8 -25.96 -44.00 14.94
C SER A 8 -26.67 -42.67 15.17
N PRO A 9 -26.54 -42.02 16.33
CA PRO A 9 -27.15 -40.72 16.57
C PRO A 9 -26.57 -39.66 15.63
N PRO A 10 -27.40 -38.68 15.18
CA PRO A 10 -26.92 -37.63 14.26
C PRO A 10 -25.81 -36.85 14.96
N SER A 11 -24.70 -36.68 14.27
CA SER A 11 -23.57 -35.83 14.64
C SER A 11 -24.10 -34.47 15.04
N HIS A 12 -23.79 -34.02 16.25
CA HIS A 12 -24.11 -32.70 16.75
C HIS A 12 -23.49 -31.66 15.78
N VAL A 13 -24.31 -31.10 14.92
CA VAL A 13 -24.00 -29.84 14.24
C VAL A 13 -23.84 -28.82 15.39
N GLY A 14 -22.58 -28.50 15.69
CA GLY A 14 -22.24 -27.58 16.76
C GLY A 14 -23.00 -26.27 16.56
N ARG A 15 -23.77 -25.86 17.59
CA ARG A 15 -24.38 -24.53 17.61
C ARG A 15 -23.27 -23.50 17.35
N PRO A 16 -23.47 -22.50 16.45
CA PRO A 16 -22.50 -21.45 16.28
C PRO A 16 -22.15 -20.85 17.65
N GLU A 17 -20.88 -20.85 18.00
CA GLU A 17 -20.44 -20.20 19.25
C GLU A 17 -20.94 -18.74 19.26
N PRO A 18 -21.46 -18.25 20.38
CA PRO A 18 -21.92 -16.88 20.50
C PRO A 18 -20.74 -15.94 20.17
N PRO A 19 -20.98 -14.86 19.39
CA PRO A 19 -19.93 -13.96 18.98
C PRO A 19 -19.18 -13.39 20.18
N ASP A 20 -17.83 -13.35 20.13
CA ASP A 20 -17.02 -12.82 21.22
C ASP A 20 -17.42 -11.35 21.51
N PRO A 21 -17.84 -11.00 22.73
CA PRO A 21 -18.24 -9.63 23.08
C PRO A 21 -17.11 -8.61 22.93
N ARG A 22 -15.85 -9.07 22.86
CA ARG A 22 -14.66 -8.21 22.70
C ARG A 22 -14.33 -7.92 21.24
N ARG A 23 -15.04 -8.50 20.26
CA ARG A 23 -14.70 -8.40 18.82
C ARG A 23 -14.60 -6.96 18.31
N TRP A 24 -15.50 -6.05 18.72
CA TRP A 24 -15.45 -4.65 18.34
C TRP A 24 -14.28 -3.89 18.96
N ARG A 25 -13.88 -4.25 20.18
CA ARG A 25 -12.66 -3.72 20.81
C ARG A 25 -11.41 -4.21 20.07
N ALA A 26 -11.41 -5.46 19.62
CA ALA A 26 -10.34 -6.00 18.77
C ALA A 26 -10.26 -5.23 17.45
N LEU A 27 -11.39 -4.97 16.77
CA LEU A 27 -11.42 -4.17 15.56
C LEU A 27 -10.87 -2.75 15.79
N ALA A 28 -11.28 -2.08 16.86
CA ALA A 28 -10.78 -0.74 17.17
C ALA A 28 -9.27 -0.74 17.41
N LEU A 29 -8.76 -1.70 18.17
CA LEU A 29 -7.32 -1.82 18.45
C LEU A 29 -6.49 -2.13 17.19
N LEU A 30 -6.97 -3.08 16.38
CA LEU A 30 -6.34 -3.41 15.10
C LEU A 30 -6.44 -2.25 14.11
N GLY A 31 -7.55 -1.49 14.17
CA GLY A 31 -7.74 -0.26 13.40
C GLY A 31 -6.72 0.82 13.77
N VAL A 32 -6.43 1.01 15.06
CA VAL A 32 -5.37 1.93 15.52
C VAL A 32 -4.01 1.50 15.00
N ALA A 33 -3.69 0.21 15.08
CA ALA A 33 -2.44 -0.32 14.54
C ALA A 33 -2.33 -0.11 13.03
N GLN A 34 -3.40 -0.38 12.27
CA GLN A 34 -3.43 -0.17 10.83
C GLN A 34 -3.34 1.33 10.46
N LEU A 35 -4.04 2.18 11.20
CA LEU A 35 -3.97 3.64 11.02
C LEU A 35 -2.54 4.14 11.23
N MET A 36 -1.83 3.64 12.24
CA MET A 36 -0.42 3.97 12.49
C MET A 36 0.47 3.64 11.26
N LEU A 37 0.28 2.49 10.62
CA LEU A 37 1.01 2.14 9.40
C LEU A 37 0.70 3.10 8.23
N ILE A 38 -0.57 3.46 8.06
CA ILE A 38 -1.02 4.37 7.00
C ILE A 38 -0.47 5.79 7.22
N LEU A 39 -0.53 6.25 8.47
CA LEU A 39 0.00 7.56 8.85
C LEU A 39 1.50 7.64 8.58
N ASP A 40 2.26 6.61 8.90
CA ASP A 40 3.71 6.57 8.73
C ASP A 40 4.14 6.81 7.26
N VAL A 41 3.37 6.30 6.28
CA VAL A 41 3.61 6.56 4.85
C VAL A 41 3.38 8.02 4.49
N THR A 42 2.28 8.61 4.95
CA THR A 42 1.84 9.94 4.52
C THR A 42 2.58 11.08 5.25
N VAL A 43 2.82 10.91 6.54
CA VAL A 43 3.52 11.87 7.40
C VAL A 43 4.96 12.10 6.91
N VAL A 44 5.68 11.04 6.54
CA VAL A 44 7.05 11.11 6.06
C VAL A 44 7.18 11.95 4.79
N ASN A 45 6.22 11.84 3.85
CA ASN A 45 6.27 12.62 2.60
C ASN A 45 6.26 14.14 2.84
N VAL A 46 5.53 14.60 3.85
CA VAL A 46 5.50 16.03 4.23
C VAL A 46 6.79 16.46 4.89
N ALA A 47 7.42 15.57 5.68
CA ALA A 47 8.64 15.86 6.44
C ALA A 47 9.94 15.73 5.63
N LEU A 48 9.90 15.12 4.42
CA LEU A 48 11.10 14.83 3.64
C LEU A 48 12.03 16.02 3.40
N PRO A 49 11.54 17.21 3.00
CA PRO A 49 12.40 18.37 2.80
C PRO A 49 13.17 18.80 4.06
N ASP A 50 12.49 18.78 5.23
CA ASP A 50 13.11 19.11 6.52
C ASP A 50 14.10 18.04 6.97
N ILE A 51 13.79 16.76 6.78
CA ILE A 51 14.72 15.63 7.01
C ILE A 51 15.99 15.81 6.15
N GLY A 52 15.81 16.16 4.89
CA GLY A 52 16.92 16.41 3.96
C GLY A 52 17.80 17.57 4.39
N ALA A 53 17.20 18.67 4.85
CA ALA A 53 17.91 19.84 5.31
C ALA A 53 18.68 19.58 6.63
N ASP A 54 18.02 18.93 7.61
CA ASP A 54 18.59 18.68 8.94
C ASP A 54 19.75 17.66 8.91
N LEU A 55 19.60 16.58 8.12
CA LEU A 55 20.61 15.51 8.04
C LEU A 55 21.58 15.65 6.84
N GLY A 56 21.44 16.69 6.02
CA GLY A 56 22.27 16.88 4.83
C GLY A 56 22.12 15.78 3.79
N LEU A 57 20.92 15.24 3.63
CA LEU A 57 20.67 14.08 2.77
C LEU A 57 20.42 14.50 1.32
N GLY A 58 21.11 13.83 0.39
CA GLY A 58 20.87 13.98 -1.04
C GLY A 58 19.58 13.30 -1.51
N ARG A 59 19.17 13.65 -2.73
CA ARG A 59 17.96 13.17 -3.40
C ARG A 59 17.80 11.64 -3.34
N ALA A 60 18.85 10.89 -3.71
CA ALA A 60 18.81 9.44 -3.71
C ALA A 60 18.45 8.86 -2.34
N THR A 61 19.08 9.37 -1.28
CA THR A 61 18.80 8.92 0.10
C THR A 61 17.37 9.26 0.50
N LEU A 62 16.88 10.46 0.18
CA LEU A 62 15.48 10.85 0.47
C LEU A 62 14.47 9.97 -0.26
N THR A 63 14.77 9.57 -1.51
CA THR A 63 13.97 8.58 -2.22
C THR A 63 13.95 7.26 -1.47
N TRP A 64 15.09 6.78 -0.96
CA TRP A 64 15.16 5.56 -0.17
C TRP A 64 14.42 5.66 1.17
N VAL A 65 14.36 6.82 1.80
CA VAL A 65 13.55 7.00 3.03
C VAL A 65 12.08 6.65 2.81
N VAL A 66 11.52 6.94 1.64
CA VAL A 66 10.14 6.55 1.29
C VAL A 66 10.08 5.13 0.76
N THR A 67 10.92 4.82 -0.24
CA THR A 67 10.80 3.57 -0.99
C THR A 67 11.23 2.34 -0.20
N ALA A 68 12.17 2.46 0.76
CA ALA A 68 12.58 1.33 1.59
C ALA A 68 11.42 0.78 2.42
N TYR A 69 10.61 1.64 3.02
CA TYR A 69 9.43 1.20 3.76
C TYR A 69 8.44 0.44 2.87
N THR A 70 7.99 1.05 1.77
CA THR A 70 6.99 0.46 0.88
C THR A 70 7.50 -0.77 0.15
N LEU A 71 8.80 -0.81 -0.18
CA LEU A 71 9.47 -1.99 -0.75
C LEU A 71 9.40 -3.20 0.18
N PHE A 72 9.86 -3.04 1.43
CA PHE A 72 9.88 -4.16 2.38
C PHE A 72 8.48 -4.51 2.87
N PHE A 73 7.59 -3.52 3.02
CA PHE A 73 6.20 -3.77 3.33
C PHE A 73 5.53 -4.58 2.22
N GLY A 74 5.55 -4.10 0.97
CA GLY A 74 4.91 -4.75 -0.17
C GLY A 74 5.59 -6.07 -0.57
N GLY A 75 6.93 -6.09 -0.62
CA GLY A 75 7.70 -7.27 -1.01
C GLY A 75 7.55 -8.46 -0.07
N LEU A 76 7.34 -8.19 1.22
CA LEU A 76 7.22 -9.23 2.25
C LEU A 76 5.78 -9.45 2.76
N MET A 77 4.79 -8.69 2.26
CA MET A 77 3.41 -8.78 2.71
C MET A 77 2.80 -10.18 2.53
N LEU A 78 3.05 -10.82 1.39
CA LEU A 78 2.58 -12.19 1.13
C LEU A 78 3.24 -13.21 2.06
N LEU A 79 4.54 -13.02 2.32
CA LEU A 79 5.26 -13.82 3.31
C LEU A 79 4.67 -13.65 4.70
N GLY A 80 4.38 -12.41 5.11
CA GLY A 80 3.73 -12.10 6.38
C GLY A 80 2.38 -12.79 6.53
N GLY A 81 1.54 -12.76 5.48
CA GLY A 81 0.26 -13.49 5.47
C GLY A 81 0.44 -14.98 5.69
N ARG A 82 1.40 -15.60 5.00
CA ARG A 82 1.71 -17.04 5.17
C ARG A 82 2.26 -17.37 6.55
N LEU A 83 3.13 -16.51 7.09
CA LEU A 83 3.65 -16.67 8.45
C LEU A 83 2.53 -16.55 9.49
N ALA A 84 1.50 -15.73 9.25
CA ALA A 84 0.32 -15.62 10.13
C ALA A 84 -0.44 -16.96 10.21
N ASP A 85 -0.59 -17.66 9.08
CA ASP A 85 -1.23 -18.98 9.04
C ASP A 85 -0.41 -20.04 9.79
N VAL A 86 0.92 -19.98 9.71
CA VAL A 86 1.82 -21.00 10.30
C VAL A 86 2.10 -20.76 11.79
N LEU A 87 2.38 -19.50 12.17
CA LEU A 87 2.81 -19.13 13.53
C LEU A 87 1.66 -18.63 14.40
N GLY A 88 0.51 -18.36 13.77
CA GLY A 88 -0.66 -17.76 14.41
C GLY A 88 -0.65 -16.22 14.33
N ALA A 89 -1.75 -15.65 13.89
CA ALA A 89 -1.90 -14.22 13.62
C ALA A 89 -1.49 -13.33 14.81
N ARG A 90 -1.92 -13.68 16.03
CA ARG A 90 -1.59 -12.89 17.23
C ARG A 90 -0.08 -12.79 17.49
N ARG A 91 0.66 -13.90 17.39
CA ARG A 91 2.12 -13.89 17.61
C ARG A 91 2.82 -13.04 16.56
N LEU A 92 2.36 -13.15 15.32
CA LEU A 92 2.95 -12.40 14.23
C LEU A 92 2.66 -10.90 14.33
N MET A 93 1.43 -10.52 14.73
CA MET A 93 1.10 -9.12 15.01
C MET A 93 1.99 -8.53 16.10
N LEU A 94 2.22 -9.26 17.20
CA LEU A 94 3.08 -8.81 18.29
C LEU A 94 4.53 -8.64 17.83
N ALA A 95 5.06 -9.60 17.06
CA ALA A 95 6.42 -9.51 16.51
C ALA A 95 6.54 -8.34 15.53
N GLY A 96 5.60 -8.21 14.58
CA GLY A 96 5.58 -7.12 13.61
C GLY A 96 5.49 -5.74 14.27
N LEU A 97 4.60 -5.62 15.26
CA LEU A 97 4.45 -4.38 16.02
C LEU A 97 5.68 -4.04 16.85
N GLY A 98 6.32 -5.02 17.48
CA GLY A 98 7.58 -4.84 18.21
C GLY A 98 8.70 -4.35 17.29
N ILE A 99 8.86 -4.98 16.12
CA ILE A 99 9.83 -4.53 15.10
C ILE A 99 9.52 -3.12 14.64
N PHE A 100 8.25 -2.81 14.35
CA PHE A 100 7.82 -1.49 13.88
C PHE A 100 8.11 -0.38 14.92
N VAL A 101 7.81 -0.62 16.20
CA VAL A 101 8.06 0.31 17.30
C VAL A 101 9.56 0.57 17.49
N LEU A 102 10.38 -0.48 17.52
CA LEU A 102 11.83 -0.35 17.65
C LEU A 102 12.45 0.37 16.44
N ALA A 103 11.99 0.05 15.23
CA ALA A 103 12.43 0.71 14.02
C ALA A 103 11.99 2.18 13.95
N SER A 104 10.78 2.50 14.44
CA SER A 104 10.31 3.88 14.58
C SER A 104 11.16 4.67 15.59
N LEU A 105 11.48 4.07 16.72
CA LEU A 105 12.40 4.68 17.69
C LEU A 105 13.78 4.95 17.06
N ALA A 106 14.34 3.96 16.34
CA ALA A 106 15.59 4.11 15.62
C ALA A 106 15.52 5.24 14.57
N SER A 107 14.42 5.31 13.80
CA SER A 107 14.22 6.38 12.81
C SER A 107 14.15 7.77 13.45
N GLY A 108 13.46 7.91 14.59
CA GLY A 108 13.39 9.18 15.33
C GLY A 108 14.72 9.61 15.95
N LEU A 109 15.57 8.66 16.31
CA LEU A 109 16.91 8.89 16.82
C LEU A 109 17.99 9.00 15.73
N ALA A 110 17.61 8.91 14.44
CA ALA A 110 18.55 8.88 13.35
C ALA A 110 19.39 10.18 13.28
N ASN A 111 20.69 10.01 13.13
CA ASN A 111 21.69 11.06 12.94
C ASN A 111 22.37 11.00 11.56
N GLY A 112 21.85 10.17 10.65
CA GLY A 112 22.37 10.03 9.28
C GLY A 112 21.58 9.04 8.45
N ALA A 113 21.95 8.95 7.17
CA ALA A 113 21.29 8.16 6.15
C ALA A 113 21.09 6.67 6.52
N ALA A 114 22.16 6.01 6.97
CA ALA A 114 22.14 4.57 7.22
C ALA A 114 21.14 4.19 8.32
N MET A 115 21.11 4.95 9.42
CA MET A 115 20.20 4.68 10.52
C MET A 115 18.75 4.96 10.14
N LEU A 116 18.50 6.05 9.39
CA LEU A 116 17.14 6.39 8.96
C LEU A 116 16.61 5.38 7.95
N VAL A 117 17.37 5.07 6.90
CA VAL A 117 16.95 4.09 5.88
C VAL A 117 16.84 2.68 6.49
N GLY A 118 17.77 2.28 7.37
CA GLY A 118 17.68 1.03 8.11
C GLY A 118 16.44 0.95 9.00
N GLY A 119 16.08 2.05 9.66
CA GLY A 119 14.82 2.18 10.40
C GLY A 119 13.59 2.00 9.48
N ARG A 120 13.60 2.60 8.29
CA ARG A 120 12.53 2.44 7.29
C ARG A 120 12.37 1.00 6.80
N VAL A 121 13.50 0.30 6.60
CA VAL A 121 13.49 -1.15 6.31
C VAL A 121 12.82 -1.92 7.45
N GLY A 122 13.23 -1.65 8.70
CA GLY A 122 12.66 -2.29 9.89
C GLY A 122 11.15 -2.01 10.05
N GLN A 123 10.71 -0.76 9.83
CA GLN A 123 9.28 -0.40 9.82
C GLN A 123 8.52 -1.16 8.73
N GLY A 124 9.06 -1.26 7.51
CA GLY A 124 8.46 -2.02 6.41
C GLY A 124 8.34 -3.52 6.73
N LEU A 125 9.37 -4.12 7.34
CA LEU A 125 9.33 -5.50 7.85
C LEU A 125 8.23 -5.69 8.90
N GLY A 126 8.16 -4.79 9.89
CA GLY A 126 7.14 -4.82 10.93
C GLY A 126 5.72 -4.70 10.37
N ALA A 127 5.52 -3.79 9.41
CA ALA A 127 4.25 -3.59 8.73
C ALA A 127 3.82 -4.82 7.90
N ALA A 128 4.78 -5.46 7.20
CA ALA A 128 4.53 -6.67 6.42
C ALA A 128 4.05 -7.86 7.26
N LEU A 129 4.48 -7.95 8.52
CA LEU A 129 4.02 -8.98 9.46
C LEU A 129 2.69 -8.58 10.13
N LEU A 130 2.52 -7.31 10.46
CA LEU A 130 1.36 -6.81 11.22
C LEU A 130 0.09 -6.73 10.37
N SER A 131 0.13 -6.05 9.22
CA SER A 131 -1.06 -5.69 8.44
C SER A 131 -1.85 -6.89 7.92
N PRO A 132 -1.26 -7.91 7.25
CA PRO A 132 -2.02 -9.06 6.78
C PRO A 132 -2.54 -9.91 7.94
N ALA A 133 -1.80 -10.05 9.05
CA ALA A 133 -2.25 -10.78 10.23
C ALA A 133 -3.43 -10.08 10.93
N ALA A 134 -3.44 -8.75 10.96
CA ALA A 134 -4.53 -7.96 11.50
C ALA A 134 -5.80 -8.10 10.63
N LEU A 135 -5.67 -7.97 9.31
CA LEU A 135 -6.79 -8.16 8.38
C LEU A 135 -7.36 -9.58 8.44
N ALA A 136 -6.50 -10.61 8.50
CA ALA A 136 -6.92 -12.01 8.69
C ALA A 136 -7.71 -12.18 9.99
N THR A 137 -7.28 -11.54 11.08
CA THR A 137 -7.99 -11.56 12.36
C THR A 137 -9.38 -10.92 12.26
N VAL A 138 -9.49 -9.77 11.57
CA VAL A 138 -10.78 -9.12 11.33
C VAL A 138 -11.71 -10.02 10.50
N THR A 139 -11.21 -10.60 9.42
CA THR A 139 -12.02 -11.42 8.51
C THR A 139 -12.50 -12.74 9.13
N THR A 140 -11.75 -13.30 10.08
CA THR A 140 -12.11 -14.54 10.78
C THR A 140 -12.97 -14.30 12.04
N THR A 141 -12.89 -13.10 12.62
CA THR A 141 -13.67 -12.75 13.83
C THR A 141 -15.10 -12.33 13.49
N PHE A 142 -15.32 -11.70 12.34
CA PHE A 142 -16.64 -11.18 11.95
C PHE A 142 -17.24 -12.01 10.81
N HIS A 143 -18.57 -12.27 10.89
CA HIS A 143 -19.31 -13.07 9.92
C HIS A 143 -20.56 -12.32 9.43
N GLY A 144 -21.06 -12.68 8.24
CA GLY A 144 -22.27 -12.10 7.65
C GLY A 144 -22.22 -10.57 7.54
N ALA A 145 -23.30 -9.89 7.89
CA ALA A 145 -23.42 -8.43 7.81
C ALA A 145 -22.42 -7.67 8.71
N GLU A 146 -21.99 -8.26 9.82
CA GLU A 146 -20.98 -7.63 10.69
C GLU A 146 -19.61 -7.63 10.01
N ARG A 147 -19.26 -8.66 9.23
CA ARG A 147 -18.02 -8.69 8.45
C ARG A 147 -17.97 -7.54 7.45
N THR A 148 -19.07 -7.27 6.74
CA THR A 148 -19.16 -6.15 5.82
C THR A 148 -18.95 -4.81 6.53
N LYS A 149 -19.53 -4.61 7.72
CA LYS A 149 -19.32 -3.41 8.53
C LYS A 149 -17.87 -3.28 8.99
N ALA A 150 -17.25 -4.36 9.49
CA ALA A 150 -15.87 -4.36 9.97
C ALA A 150 -14.88 -4.04 8.83
N LEU A 151 -15.08 -4.63 7.65
CA LEU A 151 -14.27 -4.33 6.45
C LEU A 151 -14.52 -2.90 5.92
N GLY A 152 -15.74 -2.38 6.05
CA GLY A 152 -16.06 -0.98 5.76
C GLY A 152 -15.29 -0.01 6.66
N VAL A 153 -15.22 -0.27 7.97
CA VAL A 153 -14.40 0.49 8.91
C VAL A 153 -12.93 0.39 8.52
N TRP A 154 -12.43 -0.81 8.20
CA TRP A 154 -11.05 -1.03 7.77
C TRP A 154 -10.69 -0.20 6.53
N ALA A 155 -11.55 -0.20 5.52
CA ALA A 155 -11.36 0.59 4.29
C ALA A 155 -11.39 2.10 4.56
N ALA A 156 -12.28 2.56 5.44
CA ALA A 156 -12.39 3.98 5.82
C ALA A 156 -11.11 4.50 6.49
N LEU A 157 -10.37 3.65 7.21
CA LEU A 157 -9.08 4.01 7.80
C LEU A 157 -8.05 4.42 6.74
N GLY A 158 -8.09 3.82 5.54
CA GLY A 158 -7.21 4.17 4.44
C GLY A 158 -7.37 5.62 3.99
N GLY A 159 -8.62 6.04 3.75
CA GLY A 159 -8.94 7.40 3.33
C GLY A 159 -8.73 8.44 4.44
N ALA A 160 -9.28 8.17 5.63
CA ALA A 160 -9.12 9.06 6.78
C ALA A 160 -7.65 9.17 7.22
N GLY A 161 -6.91 8.07 7.19
CA GLY A 161 -5.50 8.02 7.55
C GLY A 161 -4.64 8.92 6.68
N SER A 162 -4.90 8.97 5.38
CA SER A 162 -4.16 9.86 4.47
C SER A 162 -4.38 11.35 4.82
N ALA A 163 -5.63 11.76 5.09
CA ALA A 163 -5.96 13.14 5.45
C ALA A 163 -5.35 13.51 6.83
N ILE A 164 -5.51 12.64 7.82
CA ILE A 164 -4.93 12.84 9.15
C ILE A 164 -3.39 12.86 9.05
N GLY A 165 -2.81 12.00 8.21
CA GLY A 165 -1.36 11.89 8.06
C GLY A 165 -0.70 13.15 7.54
N VAL A 166 -1.25 13.77 6.49
CA VAL A 166 -0.66 15.01 5.96
C VAL A 166 -0.75 16.16 6.96
N LEU A 167 -1.84 16.25 7.75
CA LEU A 167 -1.98 17.23 8.82
C LEU A 167 -1.00 16.99 9.97
N LEU A 168 -0.96 15.76 10.49
CA LEU A 168 -0.03 15.38 11.55
C LEU A 168 1.41 15.55 11.10
N GLY A 169 1.73 15.17 9.85
CA GLY A 169 3.05 15.38 9.28
C GLY A 169 3.47 16.83 9.29
N GLY A 170 2.59 17.70 8.82
CA GLY A 170 2.83 19.14 8.84
C GLY A 170 2.95 19.71 10.25
N ALA A 171 2.02 19.36 11.15
CA ALA A 171 2.00 19.86 12.52
C ALA A 171 3.20 19.39 13.36
N LEU A 172 3.53 18.10 13.27
CA LEU A 172 4.67 17.54 14.00
C LEU A 172 6.01 18.07 13.47
N THR A 173 6.14 18.20 12.15
CA THR A 173 7.38 18.70 11.53
C THR A 173 7.61 20.17 11.86
N ALA A 174 6.57 21.01 11.74
CA ALA A 174 6.67 22.44 12.01
C ALA A 174 6.74 22.77 13.53
N GLY A 175 6.21 21.90 14.38
CA GLY A 175 6.20 22.09 15.84
C GLY A 175 7.44 21.50 16.50
N PRO A 176 7.39 20.31 17.08
CA PRO A 176 8.52 19.70 17.81
C PRO A 176 9.64 19.19 16.90
N GLY A 177 9.43 19.17 15.58
CA GLY A 177 10.39 18.74 14.57
C GLY A 177 10.08 17.37 13.96
N TRP A 178 10.67 17.10 12.79
CA TRP A 178 10.40 15.91 11.97
C TRP A 178 10.62 14.58 12.71
N ARG A 179 11.49 14.52 13.70
CA ARG A 179 11.75 13.29 14.48
C ARG A 179 10.49 12.77 15.18
N TRP A 180 9.57 13.66 15.55
CA TRP A 180 8.33 13.29 16.21
C TRP A 180 7.34 12.55 15.33
N ILE A 181 7.49 12.61 13.98
CA ILE A 181 6.69 11.77 13.08
C ILE A 181 6.95 10.27 13.34
N PHE A 182 8.16 9.92 13.79
CA PHE A 182 8.52 8.56 14.15
C PHE A 182 8.26 8.29 15.63
N PHE A 183 8.57 9.23 16.52
CA PHE A 183 8.37 9.04 17.95
C PHE A 183 6.90 8.84 18.33
N ILE A 184 5.94 9.42 17.63
CA ILE A 184 4.51 9.22 17.91
C ILE A 184 4.08 7.75 17.77
N ASN A 185 4.75 6.98 16.92
CA ASN A 185 4.49 5.55 16.75
C ASN A 185 4.90 4.74 18.00
N VAL A 186 5.83 5.23 18.81
CA VAL A 186 6.34 4.49 19.97
C VAL A 186 5.29 4.34 21.06
N PRO A 187 4.70 5.41 21.63
CA PRO A 187 3.67 5.27 22.65
C PRO A 187 2.41 4.57 22.11
N VAL A 188 1.99 4.85 20.88
CA VAL A 188 0.82 4.21 20.27
C VAL A 188 1.06 2.72 20.07
N GLY A 189 2.21 2.36 19.49
CA GLY A 189 2.57 0.97 19.25
C GLY A 189 2.76 0.18 20.56
N LEU A 190 3.38 0.77 21.59
CA LEU A 190 3.50 0.16 22.92
C LEU A 190 2.13 -0.07 23.57
N ALA A 191 1.21 0.89 23.49
CA ALA A 191 -0.14 0.74 23.99
C ALA A 191 -0.87 -0.41 23.30
N VAL A 192 -0.76 -0.50 21.95
CA VAL A 192 -1.32 -1.64 21.20
C VAL A 192 -0.62 -2.95 21.56
N LEU A 193 0.71 -2.97 21.71
CA LEU A 193 1.49 -4.16 22.06
C LEU A 193 1.04 -4.77 23.41
N VAL A 194 0.78 -3.93 24.40
CA VAL A 194 0.33 -4.34 25.73
C VAL A 194 -1.13 -4.78 25.72
N THR A 195 -2.00 -4.09 24.98
CA THR A 195 -3.45 -4.34 25.00
C THR A 195 -3.88 -5.45 24.04
N LEU A 196 -3.15 -5.69 22.96
CA LEU A 196 -3.48 -6.71 21.96
C LEU A 196 -3.66 -8.12 22.56
N PRO A 197 -2.77 -8.61 23.47
CA PRO A 197 -2.92 -9.91 24.10
C PRO A 197 -4.18 -10.04 24.97
N LEU A 198 -4.72 -8.94 25.48
CA LEU A 198 -5.90 -8.92 26.35
C LEU A 198 -7.21 -9.00 25.54
N VAL A 199 -7.17 -8.57 24.28
CA VAL A 199 -8.36 -8.42 23.45
C VAL A 199 -8.42 -9.48 22.33
N VAL A 200 -7.28 -9.82 21.73
CA VAL A 200 -7.19 -10.81 20.65
C VAL A 200 -6.77 -12.17 21.23
N ARG A 201 -7.63 -13.18 21.11
CA ARG A 201 -7.31 -14.55 21.55
C ARG A 201 -6.20 -15.15 20.69
N ALA A 202 -5.37 -16.01 21.29
CA ALA A 202 -4.42 -16.79 20.54
C ALA A 202 -5.21 -17.82 19.72
N GLY A 203 -5.31 -17.61 18.40
CA GLY A 203 -5.82 -18.63 17.49
C GLY A 203 -4.85 -19.82 17.42
N ALA A 204 -5.38 -21.02 17.23
CA ALA A 204 -4.55 -22.19 16.96
C ALA A 204 -3.83 -22.01 15.61
N ALA A 205 -2.52 -22.24 15.60
CA ALA A 205 -1.79 -22.36 14.34
C ALA A 205 -2.36 -23.59 13.58
N HIS A 206 -2.59 -23.44 12.28
CA HIS A 206 -3.09 -24.56 11.48
C HIS A 206 -1.94 -25.55 11.20
N PRO A 207 -2.01 -26.80 11.69
CA PRO A 207 -0.86 -27.73 11.61
C PRO A 207 -0.47 -28.17 10.19
N GLY A 208 -1.28 -27.84 9.18
CA GLY A 208 -1.15 -28.36 7.81
C GLY A 208 -0.18 -27.65 6.87
N THR A 209 0.28 -26.43 7.19
CA THR A 209 1.04 -25.61 6.22
C THR A 209 2.35 -25.08 6.80
N ARG A 210 3.28 -25.99 7.11
CA ARG A 210 4.61 -25.64 7.69
C ARG A 210 5.63 -25.07 6.70
N ARG A 211 5.35 -25.02 5.41
CA ARG A 211 6.32 -24.56 4.40
C ARG A 211 5.99 -23.15 3.93
N VAL A 212 6.95 -22.27 4.08
CA VAL A 212 6.93 -20.87 3.65
C VAL A 212 7.92 -20.72 2.52
N ASP A 213 7.51 -20.06 1.43
CA ASP A 213 8.38 -19.78 0.30
C ASP A 213 9.24 -18.54 0.58
N LEU A 214 10.28 -18.72 1.38
CA LEU A 214 11.26 -17.68 1.65
C LEU A 214 12.07 -17.29 0.39
N PRO A 215 12.51 -18.23 -0.47
CA PRO A 215 13.17 -17.88 -1.73
C PRO A 215 12.35 -16.96 -2.62
N GLY A 216 11.06 -17.25 -2.81
CA GLY A 216 10.17 -16.40 -3.61
C GLY A 216 10.06 -14.99 -3.04
N ALA A 217 9.89 -14.84 -1.71
CA ALA A 217 9.85 -13.54 -1.05
C ALA A 217 11.14 -12.74 -1.24
N LEU A 218 12.28 -13.37 -1.06
CA LEU A 218 13.59 -12.74 -1.25
C LEU A 218 13.82 -12.33 -2.71
N LEU A 219 13.41 -13.18 -3.67
CA LEU A 219 13.56 -12.89 -5.10
C LEU A 219 12.72 -11.67 -5.51
N VAL A 220 11.43 -11.62 -5.15
CA VAL A 220 10.57 -10.47 -5.52
C VAL A 220 11.03 -9.19 -4.86
N THR A 221 11.47 -9.26 -3.59
CA THR A 221 11.99 -8.09 -2.87
C THR A 221 13.31 -7.61 -3.48
N ALA A 222 14.23 -8.52 -3.77
CA ALA A 222 15.51 -8.18 -4.41
C ALA A 222 15.32 -7.65 -5.84
N ALA A 223 14.41 -8.23 -6.63
CA ALA A 223 14.06 -7.74 -7.95
C ALA A 223 13.55 -6.30 -7.90
N THR A 224 12.62 -6.02 -6.99
CA THR A 224 12.06 -4.67 -6.84
C THR A 224 13.11 -3.69 -6.29
N ALA A 225 13.95 -4.11 -5.34
CA ALA A 225 15.05 -3.29 -4.83
C ALA A 225 16.04 -2.92 -5.92
N SER A 226 16.41 -3.88 -6.78
CA SER A 226 17.29 -3.65 -7.92
C SER A 226 16.67 -2.69 -8.94
N LEU A 227 15.36 -2.81 -9.22
CA LEU A 227 14.65 -1.87 -10.07
C LEU A 227 14.66 -0.44 -9.49
N ILE A 228 14.32 -0.30 -8.21
CA ILE A 228 14.31 1.00 -7.53
C ILE A 228 15.72 1.62 -7.55
N TYR A 229 16.75 0.82 -7.27
CA TYR A 229 18.14 1.28 -7.32
C TYR A 229 18.51 1.82 -8.70
N GLY A 230 18.18 1.07 -9.77
CA GLY A 230 18.40 1.51 -11.14
C GLY A 230 17.66 2.81 -11.47
N LEU A 231 16.38 2.93 -11.08
CA LEU A 231 15.58 4.13 -11.29
C LEU A 231 16.13 5.35 -10.52
N VAL A 232 16.58 5.16 -9.29
CA VAL A 232 17.20 6.24 -8.49
C VAL A 232 18.53 6.66 -9.10
N ASN A 233 19.38 5.70 -9.52
CA ASN A 233 20.66 5.99 -10.17
C ASN A 233 20.48 6.70 -11.51
N ALA A 234 19.43 6.37 -12.26
CA ALA A 234 19.12 7.06 -13.52
C ALA A 234 18.92 8.57 -13.35
N GLY A 235 18.43 9.00 -12.18
CA GLY A 235 18.28 10.43 -11.88
C GLY A 235 19.61 11.15 -11.58
N ASP A 236 20.64 10.44 -11.14
CA ASP A 236 21.96 11.01 -10.81
C ASP A 236 22.96 10.85 -11.96
N ALA A 237 23.03 9.66 -12.57
CA ALA A 237 24.04 9.30 -13.58
C ALA A 237 23.47 9.23 -15.01
N GLY A 238 22.15 9.25 -15.17
CA GLY A 238 21.47 9.18 -16.47
C GLY A 238 20.95 7.78 -16.80
N TRP A 239 20.01 7.75 -17.74
CA TRP A 239 19.34 6.50 -18.18
C TRP A 239 20.23 5.57 -18.99
N GLY A 240 21.30 6.10 -19.62
CA GLY A 240 22.30 5.33 -20.37
C GLY A 240 23.47 4.82 -19.55
N ASP A 241 23.54 5.17 -18.26
CA ASP A 241 24.63 4.74 -17.39
C ASP A 241 24.66 3.22 -17.17
N THR A 242 25.87 2.67 -17.10
CA THR A 242 26.09 1.20 -16.96
C THR A 242 25.46 0.65 -15.70
N VAL A 243 25.54 1.36 -14.57
CA VAL A 243 24.97 0.91 -13.29
C VAL A 243 23.43 0.92 -13.37
N THR A 244 22.84 1.95 -14.00
CA THR A 244 21.40 2.01 -14.25
C THR A 244 20.93 0.81 -15.07
N LEU A 245 21.58 0.57 -16.22
CA LEU A 245 21.19 -0.51 -17.14
C LEU A 245 21.40 -1.89 -16.51
N THR A 246 22.50 -2.11 -15.80
CA THR A 246 22.78 -3.39 -15.13
C THR A 246 21.80 -3.66 -13.98
N ALA A 247 21.44 -2.64 -13.21
CA ALA A 247 20.45 -2.79 -12.13
C ALA A 247 19.04 -3.11 -12.67
N VAL A 248 18.61 -2.43 -13.76
CA VAL A 248 17.31 -2.73 -14.40
C VAL A 248 17.33 -4.12 -15.06
N ALA A 249 18.42 -4.51 -15.72
CA ALA A 249 18.58 -5.87 -16.26
C ALA A 249 18.56 -6.94 -15.16
N ALA A 250 19.27 -6.71 -14.05
CA ALA A 250 19.26 -7.61 -12.90
C ALA A 250 17.83 -7.74 -12.31
N ALA A 251 17.08 -6.65 -12.22
CA ALA A 251 15.68 -6.69 -11.80
C ALA A 251 14.84 -7.58 -12.72
N ALA A 252 14.97 -7.42 -14.04
CA ALA A 252 14.24 -8.23 -15.02
C ALA A 252 14.60 -9.73 -14.89
N VAL A 253 15.88 -10.07 -14.72
CA VAL A 253 16.33 -11.43 -14.50
C VAL A 253 15.77 -12.00 -13.20
N LEU A 254 15.84 -11.26 -12.09
CA LEU A 254 15.32 -11.69 -10.79
C LEU A 254 13.80 -11.91 -10.83
N TYR A 255 13.02 -11.05 -11.52
CA TYR A 255 11.58 -11.28 -11.73
C TYR A 255 11.31 -12.53 -12.59
N ALA A 256 12.13 -12.79 -13.61
CA ALA A 256 12.01 -14.00 -14.41
C ALA A 256 12.31 -15.27 -13.57
N VAL A 257 13.39 -15.23 -12.78
CA VAL A 257 13.74 -16.31 -11.84
C VAL A 257 12.64 -16.51 -10.80
N PHE A 258 12.09 -15.44 -10.22
CA PHE A 258 10.93 -15.50 -9.33
C PHE A 258 9.76 -16.23 -10.00
N GLY A 259 9.41 -15.87 -11.23
CA GLY A 259 8.33 -16.53 -11.98
C GLY A 259 8.57 -18.02 -12.24
N VAL A 260 9.82 -18.44 -12.42
CA VAL A 260 10.19 -19.85 -12.56
C VAL A 260 10.11 -20.58 -11.21
N VAL A 261 10.66 -20.00 -10.15
CA VAL A 261 10.63 -20.57 -8.80
C VAL A 261 9.20 -20.75 -8.31
N GLU A 262 8.34 -19.74 -8.46
CA GLU A 262 6.92 -19.81 -8.07
C GLU A 262 6.12 -20.90 -8.80
N ARG A 263 6.55 -21.29 -10.00
CA ARG A 263 5.95 -22.42 -10.74
C ARG A 263 6.46 -23.78 -10.25
N ALA A 264 7.67 -23.82 -9.72
CA ALA A 264 8.36 -25.06 -9.31
C ALA A 264 8.11 -25.43 -7.84
N VAL A 265 7.87 -24.43 -6.98
CA VAL A 265 7.68 -24.64 -5.53
C VAL A 265 6.30 -25.22 -5.23
N ARG A 266 6.24 -26.18 -4.30
CA ARG A 266 4.97 -26.82 -3.88
C ARG A 266 4.00 -25.89 -3.15
N THR A 267 4.51 -24.88 -2.46
CA THR A 267 3.73 -23.91 -1.69
C THR A 267 4.15 -22.50 -2.07
N PRO A 268 3.79 -22.01 -3.29
CA PRO A 268 4.20 -20.70 -3.75
C PRO A 268 3.60 -19.58 -2.91
N LEU A 269 4.32 -18.46 -2.78
CA LEU A 269 3.80 -17.22 -2.17
C LEU A 269 2.61 -16.70 -2.95
N MET A 270 2.75 -16.73 -4.28
CA MET A 270 1.76 -16.25 -5.22
C MET A 270 1.56 -17.29 -6.32
N ARG A 271 0.35 -17.84 -6.40
CA ARG A 271 0.04 -18.72 -7.53
C ARG A 271 0.11 -17.90 -8.83
N VAL A 272 1.18 -18.06 -9.61
CA VAL A 272 1.36 -17.35 -10.90
C VAL A 272 0.11 -17.47 -11.79
N ARG A 273 -0.59 -18.61 -11.73
CA ARG A 273 -1.87 -18.83 -12.41
C ARG A 273 -2.96 -17.84 -11.97
N LEU A 274 -2.89 -17.27 -10.76
CA LEU A 274 -3.84 -16.24 -10.31
C LEU A 274 -3.59 -14.92 -11.05
N LEU A 275 -2.32 -14.55 -11.27
CA LEU A 275 -1.96 -13.37 -12.06
C LEU A 275 -2.35 -13.50 -13.56
N THR A 276 -2.50 -14.72 -14.07
CA THR A 276 -2.98 -14.89 -15.45
C THR A 276 -4.48 -14.70 -15.60
N ARG A 277 -5.22 -14.64 -14.48
CA ARG A 277 -6.65 -14.29 -14.51
C ARG A 277 -6.80 -12.79 -14.73
N ARG A 278 -7.44 -12.41 -15.83
CA ARG A 278 -7.65 -11.01 -16.23
C ARG A 278 -8.12 -10.08 -15.09
N PRO A 279 -9.12 -10.46 -14.24
CA PRO A 279 -9.58 -9.58 -13.18
C PRO A 279 -8.48 -9.25 -12.14
N VAL A 280 -7.70 -10.26 -11.70
CA VAL A 280 -6.64 -10.07 -10.71
C VAL A 280 -5.48 -9.26 -11.29
N LEU A 281 -5.05 -9.58 -12.52
CA LEU A 281 -4.03 -8.82 -13.23
C LEU A 281 -4.43 -7.36 -13.41
N SER A 282 -5.69 -7.13 -13.81
CA SER A 282 -6.23 -5.77 -13.99
C SER A 282 -6.25 -5.00 -12.69
N GLY A 283 -6.71 -5.62 -11.59
CA GLY A 283 -6.74 -4.98 -10.28
C GLY A 283 -5.33 -4.67 -9.75
N ALA A 284 -4.39 -5.61 -9.89
CA ALA A 284 -2.98 -5.42 -9.52
C ALA A 284 -2.35 -4.27 -10.33
N PHE A 285 -2.58 -4.20 -11.64
CA PHE A 285 -2.14 -3.10 -12.49
C PHE A 285 -2.71 -1.76 -12.04
N LEU A 286 -4.01 -1.68 -11.78
CA LEU A 286 -4.64 -0.45 -11.31
C LEU A 286 -4.07 0.01 -9.97
N MET A 287 -3.81 -0.92 -9.03
CA MET A 287 -3.20 -0.60 -7.74
C MET A 287 -1.78 -0.06 -7.90
N LEU A 288 -0.95 -0.73 -8.71
CA LEU A 288 0.41 -0.30 -8.98
C LEU A 288 0.45 1.15 -9.51
N VAL A 289 -0.37 1.43 -10.52
CA VAL A 289 -0.40 2.75 -11.16
C VAL A 289 -0.99 3.80 -10.22
N ALA A 290 -2.14 3.51 -9.59
CA ALA A 290 -2.82 4.49 -8.75
C ALA A 290 -1.99 4.88 -7.53
N THR A 291 -1.37 3.91 -6.85
CA THR A 291 -0.52 4.20 -5.68
C THR A 291 0.77 4.89 -6.09
N GLY A 292 1.39 4.44 -7.21
CA GLY A 292 2.58 5.08 -7.74
C GLY A 292 2.36 6.55 -8.06
N MET A 293 1.25 6.87 -8.74
CA MET A 293 0.85 8.24 -9.00
C MET A 293 0.57 8.99 -7.69
N LEU A 294 -0.26 8.46 -6.80
CA LEU A 294 -0.68 9.19 -5.59
C LEU A 294 0.49 9.53 -4.67
N ILE A 295 1.34 8.55 -4.35
CA ILE A 295 2.51 8.79 -3.48
C ILE A 295 3.55 9.67 -4.18
N GLY A 296 3.74 9.50 -5.49
CA GLY A 296 4.58 10.38 -6.30
C GLY A 296 4.09 11.83 -6.33
N LEU A 297 2.77 12.06 -6.36
CA LEU A 297 2.19 13.41 -6.27
C LEU A 297 2.46 14.07 -4.91
N PHE A 298 2.30 13.35 -3.81
CA PHE A 298 2.65 13.85 -2.47
C PHE A 298 4.15 14.15 -2.35
N PHE A 299 5.00 13.27 -2.88
CA PHE A 299 6.45 13.47 -2.90
C PHE A 299 6.82 14.74 -3.66
N LEU A 300 6.43 14.86 -4.93
CA LEU A 300 6.74 16.03 -5.76
C LEU A 300 6.15 17.32 -5.18
N GLY A 301 4.92 17.24 -4.72
CA GLY A 301 4.20 18.38 -4.13
C GLY A 301 4.87 18.90 -2.86
N SER A 302 5.37 18.02 -1.99
CA SER A 302 6.09 18.42 -0.78
C SER A 302 7.36 19.19 -1.13
N PHE A 303 8.16 18.69 -2.06
CA PHE A 303 9.38 19.38 -2.49
C PHE A 303 9.08 20.70 -3.19
N TYR A 304 8.07 20.75 -4.04
CA TYR A 304 7.69 21.99 -4.72
C TYR A 304 7.22 23.05 -3.73
N LEU A 305 6.28 22.72 -2.85
CA LEU A 305 5.69 23.70 -1.91
C LEU A 305 6.72 24.17 -0.87
N GLN A 306 7.54 23.27 -0.35
CA GLN A 306 8.49 23.63 0.71
C GLN A 306 9.80 24.22 0.17
N ARG A 307 10.42 23.60 -0.85
CA ARG A 307 11.72 24.06 -1.36
C ARG A 307 11.65 25.22 -2.35
N HIS A 308 10.67 25.20 -3.26
CA HIS A 308 10.56 26.23 -4.29
C HIS A 308 9.65 27.39 -3.89
N GLN A 309 8.57 27.11 -3.14
CA GLN A 309 7.65 28.14 -2.67
C GLN A 309 7.98 28.65 -1.27
N GLY A 310 8.89 27.99 -0.52
CA GLY A 310 9.28 28.37 0.82
C GLY A 310 8.20 28.17 1.89
N TYR A 311 7.18 27.33 1.62
CA TYR A 311 6.12 27.07 2.56
C TYR A 311 6.58 26.18 3.70
N SER A 312 6.03 26.41 4.90
CA SER A 312 6.29 25.53 6.03
C SER A 312 5.65 24.15 5.82
N ALA A 313 6.16 23.13 6.53
CA ALA A 313 5.58 21.80 6.52
C ALA A 313 4.10 21.80 6.94
N LEU A 314 3.72 22.65 7.91
CA LEU A 314 2.32 22.79 8.34
C LEU A 314 1.43 23.33 7.23
N LEU A 315 1.85 24.39 6.53
CA LEU A 315 1.07 24.94 5.41
C LEU A 315 0.99 23.93 4.26
N THR A 316 2.08 23.21 3.99
CA THR A 316 2.07 22.12 3.00
C THR A 316 1.07 21.02 3.38
N GLY A 317 1.04 20.61 4.64
CA GLY A 317 0.06 19.64 5.14
C GLY A 317 -1.39 20.13 4.98
N LEU A 318 -1.66 21.40 5.29
CA LEU A 318 -2.97 22.02 5.09
C LEU A 318 -3.37 22.06 3.61
N LEU A 319 -2.43 22.40 2.72
CA LEU A 319 -2.66 22.43 1.27
C LEU A 319 -2.87 21.03 0.68
N PHE A 320 -2.41 19.98 1.33
CA PHE A 320 -2.66 18.60 0.92
C PHE A 320 -4.01 18.05 1.41
N LEU A 321 -4.72 18.72 2.31
CA LEU A 321 -6.05 18.29 2.74
C LEU A 321 -7.05 18.11 1.59
N PRO A 322 -7.19 19.07 0.65
CA PRO A 322 -8.07 18.88 -0.50
C PRO A 322 -7.68 17.64 -1.33
N VAL A 323 -6.37 17.34 -1.45
CA VAL A 323 -5.87 16.17 -2.17
C VAL A 323 -6.31 14.88 -1.47
N ALA A 324 -6.12 14.80 -0.14
CA ALA A 324 -6.51 13.62 0.64
C ALA A 324 -8.04 13.43 0.68
N VAL A 325 -8.80 14.50 0.88
CA VAL A 325 -10.28 14.49 0.81
C VAL A 325 -10.75 14.12 -0.59
N GLY A 326 -10.07 14.62 -1.62
CA GLY A 326 -10.33 14.29 -3.02
C GLY A 326 -10.21 12.80 -3.30
N THR A 327 -9.20 12.12 -2.75
CA THR A 327 -9.05 10.66 -2.85
C THR A 327 -10.26 9.93 -2.25
N GLY A 328 -10.70 10.36 -1.04
CA GLY A 328 -11.89 9.79 -0.38
C GLY A 328 -13.18 10.02 -1.16
N LEU A 329 -13.38 11.24 -1.67
CA LEU A 329 -14.52 11.60 -2.52
C LEU A 329 -14.52 10.76 -3.81
N GLY A 330 -13.36 10.62 -4.44
CA GLY A 330 -13.19 9.79 -5.64
C GLY A 330 -13.50 8.33 -5.38
N ALA A 331 -13.07 7.78 -4.24
CA ALA A 331 -13.40 6.42 -3.83
C ALA A 331 -14.92 6.25 -3.59
N HIS A 332 -15.56 7.21 -2.94
CA HIS A 332 -17.01 7.21 -2.72
C HIS A 332 -17.80 7.26 -4.03
N LEU A 333 -17.48 8.21 -4.91
CA LEU A 333 -18.12 8.31 -6.22
C LEU A 333 -17.82 7.09 -7.10
N GLY A 334 -16.58 6.60 -7.04
CA GLY A 334 -16.11 5.41 -7.74
C GLY A 334 -16.90 4.17 -7.35
N SER A 335 -17.22 3.97 -6.06
CA SER A 335 -18.01 2.83 -5.62
C SER A 335 -19.39 2.80 -6.25
N HIS A 336 -20.10 3.93 -6.26
CA HIS A 336 -21.42 4.03 -6.92
C HIS A 336 -21.36 3.80 -8.44
N LEU A 337 -20.28 4.27 -9.08
CA LEU A 337 -20.11 4.05 -10.52
C LEU A 337 -19.75 2.60 -10.82
N VAL A 338 -18.92 1.95 -10.00
CA VAL A 338 -18.57 0.53 -10.15
C VAL A 338 -19.80 -0.36 -9.99
N ASP A 339 -20.67 -0.07 -9.02
CA ASP A 339 -21.92 -0.81 -8.82
C ASP A 339 -22.87 -0.72 -10.03
N ARG A 340 -22.86 0.41 -10.75
CA ARG A 340 -23.73 0.64 -11.91
C ARG A 340 -23.12 0.18 -13.22
N LEU A 341 -21.84 0.46 -13.45
CA LEU A 341 -21.18 0.33 -14.76
C LEU A 341 -20.13 -0.80 -14.80
N GLY A 342 -19.82 -1.42 -13.65
CA GLY A 342 -18.67 -2.30 -13.51
C GLY A 342 -17.37 -1.51 -13.37
N GLY A 343 -16.23 -2.20 -13.17
CA GLY A 343 -14.95 -1.56 -12.83
C GLY A 343 -14.26 -0.85 -14.00
N ARG A 344 -14.57 -1.23 -15.27
CA ARG A 344 -13.83 -0.77 -16.47
C ARG A 344 -13.94 0.72 -16.73
N LEU A 345 -15.17 1.25 -16.81
CA LEU A 345 -15.41 2.66 -17.12
C LEU A 345 -14.98 3.60 -15.99
N PRO A 346 -15.29 3.34 -14.70
CA PRO A 346 -14.83 4.16 -13.60
C PRO A 346 -13.30 4.20 -13.48
N ALA A 347 -12.61 3.08 -13.75
CA ALA A 347 -11.14 3.05 -13.80
C ALA A 347 -10.59 3.94 -14.92
N ALA A 348 -11.14 3.85 -16.14
CA ALA A 348 -10.69 4.66 -17.26
C ALA A 348 -10.97 6.16 -17.02
N ILE A 349 -12.16 6.51 -16.53
CA ILE A 349 -12.50 7.90 -16.18
C ILE A 349 -11.56 8.41 -15.08
N GLY A 350 -11.33 7.61 -14.03
CA GLY A 350 -10.45 7.99 -12.93
C GLY A 350 -9.00 8.24 -13.38
N LEU A 351 -8.46 7.37 -14.23
CA LEU A 351 -7.12 7.54 -14.80
C LEU A 351 -7.04 8.75 -15.75
N THR A 352 -8.10 9.01 -16.52
CA THR A 352 -8.17 10.21 -17.37
C THR A 352 -8.22 11.49 -16.52
N LEU A 353 -8.97 11.49 -15.41
CA LEU A 353 -8.97 12.62 -14.46
C LEU A 353 -7.59 12.79 -13.79
N ALA A 354 -6.92 11.69 -13.45
CA ALA A 354 -5.57 11.74 -12.93
C ALA A 354 -4.58 12.33 -13.95
N ALA A 355 -4.69 11.93 -15.20
CA ALA A 355 -3.92 12.48 -16.30
C ALA A 355 -4.21 13.98 -16.53
N ALA A 356 -5.48 14.37 -16.50
CA ALA A 356 -5.87 15.77 -16.65
C ALA A 356 -5.35 16.64 -15.50
N GLY A 357 -5.46 16.18 -14.23
CA GLY A 357 -4.95 16.89 -13.07
C GLY A 357 -3.43 17.07 -13.11
N THR A 358 -2.68 16.01 -13.44
CA THR A 358 -1.22 16.09 -13.56
C THR A 358 -0.79 16.91 -14.78
N GLY A 359 -1.52 16.80 -15.91
CA GLY A 359 -1.31 17.61 -17.10
C GLY A 359 -1.56 19.11 -16.85
N LEU A 360 -2.58 19.44 -16.07
CA LEU A 360 -2.85 20.82 -15.65
C LEU A 360 -1.64 21.41 -14.89
N VAL A 361 -1.07 20.66 -13.96
CA VAL A 361 0.14 21.09 -13.23
C VAL A 361 1.33 21.25 -14.18
N ALA A 362 1.50 20.31 -15.11
CA ALA A 362 2.62 20.34 -16.07
C ALA A 362 2.56 21.54 -17.03
N LEU A 363 1.38 21.88 -17.53
CA LEU A 363 1.18 22.90 -18.57
C LEU A 363 1.10 24.31 -18.02
N LEU A 364 0.41 24.48 -16.90
CA LEU A 364 0.14 25.79 -16.33
C LEU A 364 1.09 26.14 -15.19
N ALA A 365 2.08 25.28 -14.96
CA ALA A 365 3.01 25.31 -13.86
C ALA A 365 3.07 26.67 -13.19
N VAL A 366 2.82 26.75 -11.86
CA VAL A 366 3.62 27.73 -11.16
C VAL A 366 2.93 28.51 -10.06
N THR A 367 1.63 28.36 -9.92
CA THR A 367 1.02 28.88 -8.69
C THR A 367 0.69 27.70 -7.74
N PRO A 368 0.91 27.86 -6.44
CA PRO A 368 0.54 26.83 -5.46
C PRO A 368 -0.94 26.42 -5.58
N THR A 369 -1.80 27.36 -5.90
CA THR A 369 -3.26 27.13 -6.09
C THR A 369 -3.52 26.17 -7.26
N LEU A 370 -2.91 26.40 -8.41
CA LEU A 370 -3.08 25.53 -9.58
C LEU A 370 -2.50 24.15 -9.32
N MET A 371 -1.35 24.09 -8.61
CA MET A 371 -0.78 22.81 -8.20
C MET A 371 -1.73 22.01 -7.32
N VAL A 372 -2.21 22.59 -6.22
CA VAL A 372 -3.15 21.93 -5.30
C VAL A 372 -4.43 21.52 -6.03
N THR A 373 -4.95 22.38 -6.92
CA THR A 373 -6.14 22.07 -7.73
C THR A 373 -5.89 20.85 -8.63
N GLY A 374 -4.78 20.85 -9.37
CA GLY A 374 -4.42 19.73 -10.24
C GLY A 374 -4.20 18.43 -9.48
N LEU A 375 -3.49 18.49 -8.34
CA LEU A 375 -3.30 17.33 -7.45
C LEU A 375 -4.64 16.82 -6.90
N THR A 376 -5.58 17.73 -6.54
CA THR A 376 -6.91 17.36 -6.05
C THR A 376 -7.73 16.68 -7.14
N VAL A 377 -7.74 17.22 -8.37
CA VAL A 377 -8.42 16.58 -9.50
C VAL A 377 -7.82 15.19 -9.78
N ALA A 378 -6.50 15.08 -9.79
CA ALA A 378 -5.83 13.79 -9.97
C ALA A 378 -6.23 12.79 -8.87
N SER A 379 -6.23 13.22 -7.62
CA SER A 379 -6.53 12.34 -6.47
C SER A 379 -7.99 11.87 -6.45
N ILE A 380 -8.95 12.70 -6.88
CA ILE A 380 -10.34 12.27 -7.10
C ILE A 380 -10.38 11.12 -8.10
N GLY A 381 -9.67 11.26 -9.23
CA GLY A 381 -9.56 10.19 -10.21
C GLY A 381 -8.97 8.91 -9.63
N LEU A 382 -7.85 9.03 -8.91
CA LEU A 382 -7.14 7.89 -8.30
C LEU A 382 -7.98 7.17 -7.24
N GLY A 383 -8.80 7.90 -6.48
CA GLY A 383 -9.76 7.30 -5.53
C GLY A 383 -10.72 6.34 -6.21
N ALA A 384 -11.28 6.72 -7.36
CA ALA A 384 -12.15 5.84 -8.15
C ALA A 384 -11.39 4.63 -8.74
N VAL A 385 -10.11 4.81 -9.10
CA VAL A 385 -9.25 3.72 -9.59
C VAL A 385 -9.00 2.69 -8.50
N PHE A 386 -8.75 3.09 -7.25
CA PHE A 386 -8.57 2.17 -6.12
C PHE A 386 -9.77 1.26 -5.91
N VAL A 387 -10.98 1.82 -5.92
CA VAL A 387 -12.21 1.03 -5.78
C VAL A 387 -12.41 0.10 -6.97
N SER A 388 -12.19 0.62 -8.19
CA SER A 388 -12.32 -0.20 -9.41
C SER A 388 -11.35 -1.37 -9.41
N GLY A 389 -10.09 -1.16 -9.02
CA GLY A 389 -9.06 -2.18 -8.96
C GLY A 389 -9.36 -3.26 -7.94
N THR A 390 -9.71 -2.85 -6.71
CA THR A 390 -10.06 -3.78 -5.63
C THR A 390 -11.29 -4.61 -5.98
N THR A 391 -12.37 -3.96 -6.44
CA THR A 391 -13.62 -4.65 -6.78
C THR A 391 -13.42 -5.60 -7.96
N THR A 392 -12.70 -5.17 -9.02
CA THR A 392 -12.44 -6.01 -10.19
C THR A 392 -11.65 -7.27 -9.82
N ALA A 393 -10.65 -7.16 -8.96
CA ALA A 393 -9.80 -8.28 -8.56
C ALA A 393 -10.53 -9.27 -7.65
N LEU A 394 -11.37 -8.78 -6.73
CA LEU A 394 -11.93 -9.58 -5.64
C LEU A 394 -13.34 -10.11 -5.91
N ALA A 395 -14.16 -9.44 -6.73
CA ALA A 395 -15.53 -9.86 -6.99
C ALA A 395 -15.66 -11.30 -7.54
N PRO A 396 -14.81 -11.76 -8.50
CA PRO A 396 -14.90 -13.11 -9.03
C PRO A 396 -14.12 -14.15 -8.23
N ALA A 397 -13.46 -13.76 -7.11
CA ALA A 397 -12.64 -14.67 -6.32
C ALA A 397 -13.51 -15.55 -5.41
N ALA A 398 -13.28 -16.87 -5.46
CA ALA A 398 -13.90 -17.78 -4.50
C ALA A 398 -13.46 -17.42 -3.06
N PRO A 399 -14.27 -17.71 -2.03
CA PRO A 399 -13.95 -17.40 -0.64
C PRO A 399 -12.56 -17.90 -0.23
N GLU A 400 -12.13 -19.06 -0.71
CA GLU A 400 -10.84 -19.69 -0.42
C GLU A 400 -9.67 -18.99 -1.14
N GLU A 401 -9.93 -18.29 -2.25
CA GLU A 401 -8.94 -17.55 -3.05
C GLU A 401 -8.92 -16.05 -2.73
N SER A 402 -9.96 -15.54 -2.06
CA SER A 402 -10.13 -14.09 -1.80
C SER A 402 -8.98 -13.49 -1.00
N GLY A 403 -8.46 -14.22 -0.01
CA GLY A 403 -7.31 -13.80 0.78
C GLY A 403 -6.03 -13.66 -0.05
N LEU A 404 -5.77 -14.64 -0.95
CA LEU A 404 -4.62 -14.60 -1.83
C LEU A 404 -4.74 -13.48 -2.88
N ALA A 405 -5.93 -13.30 -3.48
CA ALA A 405 -6.18 -12.22 -4.43
C ALA A 405 -6.01 -10.84 -3.77
N SER A 406 -6.51 -10.66 -2.54
CA SER A 406 -6.32 -9.44 -1.75
C SER A 406 -4.84 -9.20 -1.43
N GLY A 407 -4.10 -10.24 -1.05
CA GLY A 407 -2.67 -10.15 -0.80
C GLY A 407 -1.90 -9.68 -2.04
N VAL A 408 -2.21 -10.22 -3.23
CA VAL A 408 -1.62 -9.77 -4.49
C VAL A 408 -1.92 -8.30 -4.75
N VAL A 409 -3.19 -7.90 -4.66
CA VAL A 409 -3.62 -6.51 -4.90
C VAL A 409 -2.91 -5.54 -3.96
N ASN A 410 -2.82 -5.87 -2.67
CA ASN A 410 -2.12 -5.05 -1.69
C ASN A 410 -0.60 -5.01 -1.90
N THR A 411 0.02 -6.12 -2.33
CA THR A 411 1.44 -6.13 -2.70
C THR A 411 1.71 -5.17 -3.85
N PHE A 412 0.89 -5.18 -4.91
CA PHE A 412 1.04 -4.25 -6.02
C PHE A 412 0.71 -2.80 -5.63
N HIS A 413 -0.17 -2.60 -4.65
CA HIS A 413 -0.40 -1.29 -4.03
C HIS A 413 0.90 -0.75 -3.41
N GLU A 414 1.55 -1.49 -2.53
CA GLU A 414 2.76 -1.03 -1.84
C GLU A 414 3.95 -0.88 -2.80
N LEU A 415 4.16 -1.86 -3.69
CA LEU A 415 5.23 -1.78 -4.69
C LEU A 415 5.01 -0.62 -5.67
N GLY A 416 3.76 -0.30 -5.99
CA GLY A 416 3.41 0.86 -6.79
C GLY A 416 3.94 2.15 -6.19
N GLY A 417 3.76 2.34 -4.87
CA GLY A 417 4.28 3.49 -4.16
C GLY A 417 5.80 3.61 -4.26
N ALA A 418 6.53 2.51 -4.03
CA ALA A 418 7.98 2.48 -4.11
C ALA A 418 8.49 2.82 -5.53
N VAL A 419 7.96 2.14 -6.54
CA VAL A 419 8.36 2.35 -7.94
C VAL A 419 7.96 3.76 -8.42
N GLY A 420 6.75 4.22 -8.07
CA GLY A 420 6.26 5.54 -8.45
C GLY A 420 7.15 6.67 -7.94
N VAL A 421 7.53 6.63 -6.66
CA VAL A 421 8.44 7.63 -6.08
C VAL A 421 9.82 7.56 -6.74
N ALA A 422 10.37 6.37 -7.00
CA ALA A 422 11.66 6.22 -7.66
C ALA A 422 11.64 6.83 -9.06
N VAL A 423 10.58 6.58 -9.85
CA VAL A 423 10.40 7.15 -11.19
C VAL A 423 10.33 8.68 -11.13
N VAL A 424 9.45 9.26 -10.31
CA VAL A 424 9.32 10.73 -10.29
C VAL A 424 10.53 11.41 -9.66
N SER A 425 11.19 10.79 -8.71
CA SER A 425 12.43 11.30 -8.14
C SER A 425 13.54 11.36 -9.20
N SER A 426 13.64 10.34 -10.06
CA SER A 426 14.58 10.32 -11.17
C SER A 426 14.28 11.42 -12.21
N LEU A 427 13.03 11.53 -12.65
CA LEU A 427 12.60 12.52 -13.65
C LEU A 427 12.69 13.96 -13.13
N ALA A 428 12.40 14.16 -11.84
CA ALA A 428 12.46 15.48 -11.21
C ALA A 428 13.86 15.83 -10.67
N ALA A 429 14.87 14.98 -10.85
CA ALA A 429 16.19 15.14 -10.27
C ALA A 429 16.77 16.57 -10.39
N PRO A 430 16.75 17.25 -11.56
CA PRO A 430 17.25 18.63 -11.69
C PRO A 430 16.53 19.63 -10.77
N SER A 431 15.23 19.43 -10.54
CA SER A 431 14.41 20.31 -9.69
C SER A 431 14.48 19.97 -8.21
N LEU A 432 14.81 18.72 -7.86
CA LEU A 432 14.99 18.30 -6.48
C LEU A 432 16.36 18.69 -5.92
N THR A 433 17.36 18.90 -6.78
CA THR A 433 18.72 19.26 -6.39
C THR A 433 19.07 20.73 -6.65
N GLY A 434 18.33 21.41 -7.54
CA GLY A 434 18.58 22.78 -7.95
C GLY A 434 17.33 23.67 -8.02
N PRO A 435 17.48 24.93 -8.43
CA PRO A 435 16.37 25.88 -8.50
C PRO A 435 15.50 25.74 -9.75
N VAL A 436 15.84 24.81 -10.65
CA VAL A 436 15.19 24.65 -11.96
C VAL A 436 13.87 23.93 -11.82
N LEU A 437 12.80 24.41 -12.50
CA LEU A 437 11.46 23.81 -12.43
C LEU A 437 11.20 22.76 -13.53
N THR A 438 12.09 22.63 -14.52
CA THR A 438 11.87 21.71 -15.66
C THR A 438 11.71 20.24 -15.26
N GLY A 439 12.38 19.80 -14.21
CA GLY A 439 12.26 18.44 -13.70
C GLY A 439 10.85 18.15 -13.14
N PHE A 440 10.22 19.11 -12.44
CA PHE A 440 8.83 18.96 -12.02
C PHE A 440 7.89 18.88 -13.21
N THR A 441 8.05 19.76 -14.22
CA THR A 441 7.26 19.72 -15.45
C THR A 441 7.40 18.36 -16.13
N THR A 442 8.63 17.85 -16.28
CA THR A 442 8.89 16.52 -16.87
C THR A 442 8.20 15.41 -16.09
N ALA A 443 8.29 15.41 -14.74
CA ALA A 443 7.67 14.39 -13.90
C ALA A 443 6.14 14.44 -13.98
N PHE A 444 5.53 15.62 -13.92
CA PHE A 444 4.08 15.77 -14.05
C PHE A 444 3.56 15.43 -15.45
N THR A 445 4.29 15.82 -16.51
CA THR A 445 3.98 15.41 -17.89
C THR A 445 4.04 13.88 -18.03
N SER A 446 5.06 13.26 -17.46
CA SER A 446 5.21 11.80 -17.49
C SER A 446 4.03 11.11 -16.77
N TRP A 447 3.57 11.63 -15.62
CA TRP A 447 2.38 11.12 -14.95
C TRP A 447 1.10 11.33 -15.77
N ALA A 448 0.98 12.44 -16.48
CA ALA A 448 -0.15 12.66 -17.39
C ALA A 448 -0.16 11.62 -18.52
N VAL A 449 1.00 11.33 -19.12
CA VAL A 449 1.15 10.29 -20.15
C VAL A 449 0.85 8.91 -19.57
N VAL A 450 1.40 8.58 -18.41
CA VAL A 450 1.14 7.30 -17.71
C VAL A 450 -0.35 7.14 -17.44
N GLY A 451 -1.04 8.19 -16.98
CA GLY A 451 -2.48 8.17 -16.73
C GLY A 451 -3.29 7.88 -17.99
N VAL A 452 -2.95 8.53 -19.12
CA VAL A 452 -3.62 8.27 -20.42
C VAL A 452 -3.36 6.85 -20.89
N VAL A 453 -2.10 6.40 -20.90
CA VAL A 453 -1.74 5.04 -21.31
C VAL A 453 -2.41 4.02 -20.42
N ALA A 454 -2.40 4.24 -19.10
CA ALA A 454 -3.06 3.36 -18.16
C ALA A 454 -4.58 3.31 -18.35
N ALA A 455 -5.22 4.43 -18.72
CA ALA A 455 -6.64 4.45 -19.05
C ALA A 455 -6.96 3.59 -20.30
N LEU A 456 -6.12 3.69 -21.34
CA LEU A 456 -6.26 2.84 -22.53
C LEU A 456 -6.03 1.36 -22.21
N VAL A 457 -5.01 1.06 -21.41
CA VAL A 457 -4.73 -0.30 -20.92
C VAL A 457 -5.90 -0.83 -20.07
N ALA A 458 -6.46 -0.01 -19.20
CA ALA A 458 -7.63 -0.37 -18.40
C ALA A 458 -8.83 -0.71 -19.27
N LEU A 459 -9.09 0.08 -20.32
CA LEU A 459 -10.16 -0.22 -21.30
C LEU A 459 -9.93 -1.54 -22.07
N ALA A 460 -8.68 -1.96 -22.27
CA ALA A 460 -8.35 -3.21 -22.95
C ALA A 460 -8.36 -4.42 -22.00
N LEU A 461 -7.82 -4.27 -20.78
CA LEU A 461 -7.63 -5.39 -19.84
C LEU A 461 -8.86 -5.68 -19.00
N LEU A 462 -9.57 -4.66 -18.50
CA LEU A 462 -10.68 -4.88 -17.59
C LEU A 462 -11.88 -5.49 -18.33
N PRO A 463 -12.54 -6.48 -17.70
CA PRO A 463 -13.76 -7.06 -18.25
C PRO A 463 -14.84 -5.98 -18.42
N PRO A 464 -15.60 -5.98 -19.52
CA PRO A 464 -16.72 -5.07 -19.70
C PRO A 464 -17.90 -5.48 -18.82
N GLY A 465 -18.66 -4.48 -18.38
CA GLY A 465 -19.89 -4.70 -17.59
C GLY A 465 -19.64 -5.06 -16.13
N ARG A 466 -20.72 -5.45 -15.45
CA ARG A 466 -20.66 -5.89 -14.04
C ARG A 466 -20.08 -7.29 -13.97
N LEU A 467 -19.08 -7.48 -13.13
CA LEU A 467 -18.62 -8.82 -12.81
C LEU A 467 -19.69 -9.51 -11.95
N PRO A 468 -20.13 -10.74 -12.30
CA PRO A 468 -20.99 -11.49 -11.41
C PRO A 468 -20.27 -11.66 -10.07
N ALA A 469 -20.98 -11.34 -8.98
CA ALA A 469 -20.52 -11.77 -7.66
C ALA A 469 -20.40 -13.30 -7.67
N PHE A 470 -19.43 -13.85 -6.95
CA PHE A 470 -19.28 -15.29 -6.82
C PHE A 470 -20.57 -15.86 -6.20
N ASP A 471 -21.48 -16.32 -7.04
CA ASP A 471 -22.61 -17.16 -6.64
C ASP A 471 -22.04 -18.58 -6.42
N GLY A 472 -21.62 -18.85 -5.19
CA GLY A 472 -21.30 -20.21 -4.78
C GLY A 472 -22.48 -21.15 -5.08
N PRO A 473 -22.27 -22.47 -5.22
CA PRO A 473 -23.35 -23.41 -5.41
C PRO A 473 -24.39 -23.18 -4.30
N ARG A 474 -25.60 -22.82 -4.71
CA ARG A 474 -26.75 -22.77 -3.80
C ARG A 474 -26.92 -24.18 -3.26
N VAL A 475 -26.49 -24.41 -2.03
CA VAL A 475 -26.80 -25.63 -1.30
C VAL A 475 -28.31 -25.55 -1.04
N HIS A 476 -29.09 -26.29 -1.88
CA HIS A 476 -30.48 -26.54 -1.66
C HIS A 476 -30.68 -27.53 -0.51
#